data_338a7516c65c879e59c4a81d9a3e289d
#
_entry.id   338a7516c65c879e59c4a81d9a3e289d
#
_cell.length_a   1.000
_cell.length_b   1.000
_cell.length_c   1.000
_cell.angle_alpha   90.00
_cell.angle_beta   90.00
_cell.angle_gamma   90.00
#
_symmetry.space_group_name_H-M   'P 1'
#
loop_
_entity.id
_entity.type
_entity.pdbx_description
1 polymer ?
#
loop_
_entity_poly.entity_id
_entity_poly.type
_entity_poly.pdbx_seq_one_letter_code
_entity_poly.pdbx_strand_id
1 'polypeptide(L)'
;YQRDAGMKLRSSHENPEIQQLYKEFYGEPLSELAEEMLHTIYQDRSSDLKQGGTAKMEKWKCKVCGYIHEGPISDDFVCPLCKQPASAFEKIEETKAGASKYAGTETEKNLEAAFAGESMARNKYTFYASVAKNAGFEQIADLFLKTAENERSHAQMWFKELNGIGDTAQNLLHAAEGENYEWTDMYDGFAKTAEAEGFPELAARFRLVAAVEKHHEERYRALLKNVEMAEVFSKSEVKVWECRNCGHIVVGTSAPETCAACGYPQSFFEIHAENY
;
A
#
# COMPACT_ATOMS: atom_id res chain seq x y z
N TYR A 1 24.73 7.16 24.98
CA TYR A 1 24.41 6.48 23.69
C TYR A 1 23.38 7.22 22.84
N GLN A 2 22.45 7.99 23.44
CA GLN A 2 21.41 8.74 22.68
C GLN A 2 21.87 10.13 22.19
N ARG A 3 22.93 10.72 22.75
CA ARG A 3 23.45 12.03 22.29
C ARG A 3 24.21 11.96 20.97
N ASP A 4 24.85 10.84 20.67
CA ASP A 4 25.64 10.67 19.45
C ASP A 4 24.79 10.44 18.17
N ALA A 5 23.59 9.87 18.31
CA ALA A 5 22.71 9.62 17.17
C ALA A 5 22.12 10.94 16.57
N GLY A 6 21.77 11.90 17.44
CA GLY A 6 21.27 13.21 17.00
C GLY A 6 22.33 14.09 16.33
N MET A 7 23.58 13.99 16.78
CA MET A 7 24.69 14.69 16.17
C MET A 7 25.11 14.09 14.83
N LYS A 8 25.03 12.77 14.66
CA LYS A 8 25.29 12.09 13.36
C LYS A 8 24.25 12.41 12.31
N LEU A 9 22.99 12.59 12.68
CA LEU A 9 21.93 12.99 11.73
C LEU A 9 22.15 14.42 11.17
N ARG A 10 22.65 15.34 12.00
CA ARG A 10 22.98 16.71 11.53
C ARG A 10 24.22 16.75 10.61
N SER A 11 25.17 15.84 10.81
CA SER A 11 26.36 15.73 9.95
C SER A 11 26.12 14.91 8.68
N SER A 12 25.07 14.10 8.61
CA SER A 12 24.74 13.31 7.42
C SER A 12 24.20 14.16 6.28
N HIS A 13 23.58 15.31 6.58
CA HIS A 13 23.07 16.25 5.60
C HIS A 13 24.20 16.90 4.77
N GLU A 14 25.43 17.00 5.30
CA GLU A 14 26.61 17.54 4.62
C GLU A 14 27.56 16.46 4.10
N ASN A 15 27.23 15.16 4.29
CA ASN A 15 28.08 14.06 3.84
C ASN A 15 27.89 13.79 2.34
N PRO A 16 28.95 13.94 1.50
CA PRO A 16 28.86 13.75 0.06
C PRO A 16 28.40 12.35 -0.37
N GLU A 17 28.76 11.32 0.38
CA GLU A 17 28.35 9.92 0.07
C GLU A 17 26.87 9.70 0.32
N ILE A 18 26.32 10.27 1.38
CA ILE A 18 24.89 10.22 1.68
C ILE A 18 24.09 11.06 0.67
N GLN A 19 24.60 12.23 0.30
CA GLN A 19 24.02 13.05 -0.76
C GLN A 19 24.02 12.33 -2.11
N GLN A 20 25.07 11.60 -2.43
CA GLN A 20 25.16 10.82 -3.66
C GLN A 20 24.18 9.65 -3.67
N LEU A 21 24.09 8.89 -2.57
CA LEU A 21 23.12 7.79 -2.41
C LEU A 21 21.66 8.29 -2.49
N TYR A 22 21.37 9.43 -1.88
CA TYR A 22 20.05 10.04 -1.96
C TYR A 22 19.72 10.48 -3.39
N LYS A 23 20.68 11.05 -4.09
CA LYS A 23 20.55 11.44 -5.50
C LYS A 23 20.37 10.24 -6.43
N GLU A 24 21.05 9.13 -6.18
CA GLU A 24 20.90 7.88 -6.95
C GLU A 24 19.53 7.22 -6.71
N PHE A 25 19.00 7.28 -5.47
CA PHE A 25 17.72 6.66 -5.11
C PHE A 25 16.52 7.53 -5.44
N TYR A 26 16.62 8.85 -5.29
CA TYR A 26 15.51 9.80 -5.42
C TYR A 26 15.67 10.79 -6.58
N GLY A 27 16.78 10.73 -7.32
CA GLY A 27 17.06 11.56 -8.49
C GLY A 27 17.61 12.96 -8.19
N GLU A 28 17.48 13.45 -6.93
CA GLU A 28 17.86 14.80 -6.51
C GLU A 28 18.60 14.81 -5.16
N PRO A 29 19.44 15.81 -4.87
CA PRO A 29 20.10 15.97 -3.57
C PRO A 29 19.10 16.18 -2.44
N LEU A 30 19.43 15.69 -1.24
CA LEU A 30 18.53 15.70 -0.07
C LEU A 30 17.96 17.07 0.28
N SER A 31 18.72 18.15 0.09
CA SER A 31 18.28 19.52 0.36
C SER A 31 17.27 20.06 -0.65
N GLU A 32 17.43 19.74 -1.92
CA GLU A 32 16.52 20.15 -2.99
C GLU A 32 15.22 19.35 -2.91
N LEU A 33 15.30 18.05 -2.63
CA LEU A 33 14.12 17.21 -2.42
C LEU A 33 13.27 17.68 -1.22
N ALA A 34 13.91 18.09 -0.12
CA ALA A 34 13.19 18.63 1.04
C ALA A 34 12.55 19.99 0.74
N GLU A 35 13.20 20.87 0.00
CA GLU A 35 12.66 22.15 -0.44
C GLU A 35 11.56 21.99 -1.50
N GLU A 36 11.74 21.08 -2.46
CA GLU A 36 10.77 20.85 -3.53
C GLU A 36 9.52 20.11 -3.01
N MET A 37 9.68 19.16 -2.09
CA MET A 37 8.56 18.53 -1.40
C MET A 37 7.76 19.56 -0.58
N LEU A 38 8.41 20.47 0.11
CA LEU A 38 7.75 21.58 0.81
C LEU A 38 7.07 22.54 -0.19
N HIS A 39 7.69 22.82 -1.32
CA HIS A 39 7.15 23.73 -2.34
C HIS A 39 5.98 23.12 -3.10
N THR A 40 6.04 21.84 -3.43
CA THR A 40 4.97 21.10 -4.13
C THR A 40 3.74 20.93 -3.24
N ILE A 41 3.93 20.62 -1.96
CA ILE A 41 2.85 20.55 -0.97
C ILE A 41 2.15 21.92 -0.78
N TYR A 42 2.88 23.03 -0.92
CA TYR A 42 2.31 24.38 -0.75
C TYR A 42 1.69 24.96 -2.03
N GLN A 43 2.16 24.59 -3.22
CA GLN A 43 1.64 25.16 -4.49
C GLN A 43 0.42 24.43 -5.03
N ASP A 44 0.30 23.11 -4.91
CA ASP A 44 -0.86 22.35 -5.39
C ASP A 44 -2.16 22.69 -4.64
N ARG A 45 -2.07 23.12 -3.39
CA ARG A 45 -3.26 23.52 -2.62
C ARG A 45 -3.84 24.89 -2.97
N SER A 46 -3.14 25.74 -3.71
CA SER A 46 -3.65 27.08 -4.05
C SER A 46 -4.45 27.11 -5.36
N SER A 47 -4.34 26.10 -6.22
CA SER A 47 -5.04 26.02 -7.51
C SER A 47 -6.34 25.22 -7.48
N ASP A 48 -6.49 24.23 -6.58
CA ASP A 48 -7.62 23.30 -6.57
C ASP A 48 -8.80 23.70 -5.68
N LEU A 49 -8.70 24.79 -4.94
CA LEU A 49 -9.80 25.32 -4.13
C LEU A 49 -10.84 26.16 -4.92
N LYS A 50 -10.70 26.22 -6.25
CA LYS A 50 -11.70 26.84 -7.13
C LYS A 50 -11.90 25.98 -8.36
N GLN A 51 -12.73 24.96 -8.27
CA GLN A 51 -13.74 24.54 -9.24
C GLN A 51 -14.10 23.05 -9.11
N GLY A 52 -15.36 22.80 -8.86
CA GLY A 52 -16.13 21.75 -9.47
C GLY A 52 -15.98 20.36 -8.88
N GLY A 53 -17.12 19.84 -8.39
CA GLY A 53 -17.28 18.46 -7.99
C GLY A 53 -16.68 17.49 -8.98
N THR A 54 -15.93 16.52 -8.47
CA THR A 54 -15.44 15.37 -9.22
C THR A 54 -16.63 14.57 -9.70
N ALA A 55 -16.98 14.73 -10.98
CA ALA A 55 -17.88 13.79 -11.65
C ALA A 55 -17.19 12.42 -11.58
N LYS A 56 -17.81 11.46 -10.88
CA LYS A 56 -17.35 10.07 -10.83
C LYS A 56 -17.17 9.59 -12.28
N MET A 57 -15.95 9.24 -12.67
CA MET A 57 -15.72 8.64 -13.99
C MET A 57 -16.30 7.23 -14.00
N GLU A 58 -17.21 6.99 -14.94
CA GLU A 58 -17.82 5.68 -15.15
C GLU A 58 -16.75 4.69 -15.63
N LYS A 59 -16.78 3.46 -15.13
CA LYS A 59 -15.93 2.37 -15.60
C LYS A 59 -16.78 1.26 -16.23
N TRP A 60 -16.31 0.70 -17.34
CA TRP A 60 -17.00 -0.33 -18.11
C TRP A 60 -16.06 -1.49 -18.42
N LYS A 61 -16.50 -2.72 -18.19
CA LYS A 61 -15.72 -3.94 -18.43
C LYS A 61 -16.26 -4.68 -19.64
N CYS A 62 -15.38 -5.01 -20.58
CA CYS A 62 -15.73 -5.91 -21.68
C CYS A 62 -15.94 -7.34 -21.16
N LYS A 63 -17.15 -7.89 -21.30
CA LYS A 63 -17.52 -9.25 -20.86
C LYS A 63 -16.74 -10.37 -21.59
N VAL A 64 -16.13 -10.05 -22.74
CA VAL A 64 -15.44 -11.04 -23.56
C VAL A 64 -13.95 -11.14 -23.23
N CYS A 65 -13.25 -10.01 -23.07
CA CYS A 65 -11.79 -10.02 -22.86
C CYS A 65 -11.33 -9.35 -21.55
N GLY A 66 -12.26 -8.81 -20.75
CA GLY A 66 -11.93 -8.17 -19.48
C GLY A 66 -11.38 -6.74 -19.58
N TYR A 67 -11.24 -6.17 -20.80
CA TYR A 67 -10.76 -4.79 -20.98
C TYR A 67 -11.65 -3.81 -20.21
N ILE A 68 -11.03 -2.89 -19.47
CA ILE A 68 -11.72 -1.83 -18.71
C ILE A 68 -11.58 -0.51 -19.47
N HIS A 69 -12.70 0.15 -19.72
CA HIS A 69 -12.78 1.50 -20.28
C HIS A 69 -13.18 2.47 -19.17
N GLU A 70 -12.46 3.57 -19.05
CA GLU A 70 -12.77 4.68 -18.14
C GLU A 70 -13.42 5.82 -18.89
N GLY A 71 -14.58 6.25 -18.44
CA GLY A 71 -15.42 7.28 -19.08
C GLY A 71 -16.69 6.71 -19.69
N PRO A 72 -17.57 7.57 -20.22
CA PRO A 72 -18.81 7.13 -20.85
C PRO A 72 -18.53 6.32 -22.13
N ILE A 73 -19.26 5.24 -22.33
CA ILE A 73 -19.21 4.46 -23.58
C ILE A 73 -20.31 4.97 -24.52
N SER A 74 -19.93 5.34 -25.76
CA SER A 74 -20.85 5.64 -26.83
C SER A 74 -21.36 4.37 -27.53
N ASP A 75 -22.51 4.43 -28.21
CA ASP A 75 -23.09 3.27 -28.87
C ASP A 75 -22.21 2.69 -29.99
N ASP A 76 -21.32 3.49 -30.55
CA ASP A 76 -20.35 3.13 -31.58
C ASP A 76 -18.99 2.69 -31.03
N PHE A 77 -18.84 2.64 -29.68
CA PHE A 77 -17.60 2.21 -29.04
C PHE A 77 -17.28 0.75 -29.35
N VAL A 78 -16.03 0.49 -29.70
CA VAL A 78 -15.51 -0.84 -30.01
C VAL A 78 -14.33 -1.15 -29.08
N CYS A 79 -14.37 -2.32 -28.46
CA CYS A 79 -13.28 -2.77 -27.61
C CYS A 79 -11.93 -2.74 -28.34
N PRO A 80 -10.91 -2.01 -27.83
CA PRO A 80 -9.63 -1.91 -28.51
C PRO A 80 -8.88 -3.24 -28.57
N LEU A 81 -9.14 -4.17 -27.65
CA LEU A 81 -8.48 -5.48 -27.59
C LEU A 81 -9.18 -6.54 -28.44
N CYS A 82 -10.47 -6.80 -28.20
CA CYS A 82 -11.17 -7.91 -28.84
C CYS A 82 -12.19 -7.50 -29.92
N LYS A 83 -12.28 -6.20 -30.22
CA LYS A 83 -13.15 -5.62 -31.26
C LYS A 83 -14.66 -5.86 -31.05
N GLN A 84 -15.08 -6.19 -29.86
CA GLN A 84 -16.48 -6.34 -29.51
C GLN A 84 -17.17 -4.97 -29.38
N PRO A 85 -18.46 -4.84 -29.75
CA PRO A 85 -19.22 -3.59 -29.68
C PRO A 85 -19.53 -3.16 -28.23
N ALA A 86 -20.02 -1.94 -28.06
CA ALA A 86 -20.42 -1.37 -26.77
C ALA A 86 -21.39 -2.27 -25.98
N SER A 87 -22.28 -3.00 -26.65
CA SER A 87 -23.21 -3.96 -26.02
C SER A 87 -22.54 -5.14 -25.30
N ALA A 88 -21.28 -5.40 -25.61
CA ALA A 88 -20.47 -6.38 -24.90
C ALA A 88 -19.85 -5.86 -23.60
N PHE A 89 -20.08 -4.58 -23.26
CA PHE A 89 -19.61 -3.99 -22.02
C PHE A 89 -20.70 -4.01 -20.96
N GLU A 90 -20.28 -4.23 -19.73
CA GLU A 90 -21.09 -4.02 -18.53
C GLU A 90 -20.49 -2.84 -17.74
N LYS A 91 -21.37 -1.98 -17.23
CA LYS A 91 -20.94 -0.92 -16.32
C LYS A 91 -20.40 -1.59 -15.07
N ILE A 92 -19.15 -1.30 -14.72
CA ILE A 92 -18.65 -1.63 -13.41
C ILE A 92 -19.38 -0.66 -12.48
N GLU A 93 -20.44 -1.15 -11.84
CA GLU A 93 -20.88 -0.48 -10.64
C GLU A 93 -19.68 -0.63 -9.69
N GLU A 94 -19.03 0.50 -9.36
CA GLU A 94 -18.18 0.51 -8.19
C GLU A 94 -19.04 -0.01 -7.06
N THR A 95 -19.03 -1.31 -6.86
CA THR A 95 -19.34 -1.85 -5.55
C THR A 95 -18.22 -1.24 -4.69
N LYS A 96 -18.50 -0.13 -4.04
CA LYS A 96 -17.94 0.13 -2.72
C LYS A 96 -17.97 -1.23 -2.07
N ALA A 97 -16.87 -1.78 -1.61
CA ALA A 97 -16.85 -3.01 -0.82
C ALA A 97 -18.14 -2.94 -0.01
N GLY A 98 -19.13 -3.79 -0.39
CA GLY A 98 -20.53 -3.40 -0.30
C GLY A 98 -20.82 -2.89 1.08
N ALA A 99 -21.46 -1.73 1.21
CA ALA A 99 -21.67 -1.11 2.51
C ALA A 99 -22.11 -2.20 3.47
N SER A 100 -21.47 -2.28 4.63
CA SER A 100 -21.78 -3.35 5.58
C SER A 100 -23.29 -3.33 5.85
N LYS A 101 -23.88 -4.47 6.11
CA LYS A 101 -25.33 -4.54 6.49
C LYS A 101 -25.65 -3.66 7.70
N TYR A 102 -24.64 -3.14 8.35
CA TYR A 102 -24.71 -2.26 9.52
C TYR A 102 -24.54 -0.78 9.17
N ALA A 103 -24.39 -0.43 7.89
CA ALA A 103 -24.07 0.93 7.45
C ALA A 103 -24.96 2.00 8.08
N GLY A 104 -24.33 3.03 8.67
CA GLY A 104 -25.00 4.15 9.33
C GLY A 104 -25.57 3.85 10.72
N THR A 105 -25.36 2.65 11.27
CA THR A 105 -25.84 2.27 12.61
C THR A 105 -24.80 2.48 13.71
N GLU A 106 -25.22 2.51 14.97
CA GLU A 106 -24.32 2.47 16.11
C GLU A 106 -23.54 1.14 16.19
N THR A 107 -24.12 0.04 15.67
CA THR A 107 -23.45 -1.25 15.56
C THR A 107 -22.23 -1.19 14.64
N GLU A 108 -22.31 -0.44 13.55
CA GLU A 108 -21.14 -0.23 12.66
C GLU A 108 -20.00 0.44 13.41
N LYS A 109 -20.26 1.54 14.13
CA LYS A 109 -19.25 2.21 14.95
C LYS A 109 -18.68 1.31 16.05
N ASN A 110 -19.51 0.44 16.64
CA ASN A 110 -19.03 -0.54 17.61
C ASN A 110 -18.11 -1.58 16.96
N LEU A 111 -18.40 -2.03 15.75
CA LEU A 111 -17.53 -2.93 14.98
C LEU A 111 -16.20 -2.27 14.60
N GLU A 112 -16.23 -1.01 14.16
CA GLU A 112 -15.04 -0.22 13.87
C GLU A 112 -14.17 -0.05 15.13
N ALA A 113 -14.78 0.31 16.25
CA ALA A 113 -14.10 0.44 17.53
C ALA A 113 -13.51 -0.88 18.02
N ALA A 114 -14.24 -1.99 17.87
CA ALA A 114 -13.76 -3.33 18.20
C ALA A 114 -12.57 -3.73 17.31
N PHE A 115 -12.68 -3.56 15.99
CA PHE A 115 -11.58 -3.81 15.06
C PHE A 115 -10.32 -2.99 15.41
N ALA A 116 -10.48 -1.71 15.69
CA ALA A 116 -9.39 -0.82 16.09
C ALA A 116 -8.76 -1.27 17.43
N GLY A 117 -9.58 -1.60 18.41
CA GLY A 117 -9.14 -2.06 19.74
C GLY A 117 -8.32 -3.33 19.68
N GLU A 118 -8.80 -4.35 18.98
CA GLU A 118 -8.13 -5.64 18.82
C GLU A 118 -6.84 -5.51 17.99
N SER A 119 -6.86 -4.70 16.94
CA SER A 119 -5.67 -4.41 16.13
C SER A 119 -4.57 -3.74 16.96
N MET A 120 -4.95 -2.81 17.82
CA MET A 120 -4.05 -2.13 18.75
C MET A 120 -3.52 -3.09 19.84
N ALA A 121 -4.38 -3.92 20.42
CA ALA A 121 -4.01 -4.92 21.43
C ALA A 121 -2.99 -5.93 20.85
N ARG A 122 -3.25 -6.44 19.65
CA ARG A 122 -2.31 -7.32 18.93
C ARG A 122 -0.92 -6.72 18.84
N ASN A 123 -0.79 -5.47 18.41
CA ASN A 123 0.51 -4.81 18.28
C ASN A 123 1.17 -4.59 19.64
N LYS A 124 0.42 -4.10 20.64
CA LYS A 124 0.93 -3.90 22.01
C LYS A 124 1.49 -5.19 22.62
N TYR A 125 0.78 -6.32 22.48
CA TYR A 125 1.22 -7.60 23.05
C TYR A 125 2.47 -8.12 22.35
N THR A 126 2.64 -7.90 21.05
CA THR A 126 3.89 -8.21 20.35
C THR A 126 5.07 -7.39 20.93
N PHE A 127 4.86 -6.11 21.23
CA PHE A 127 5.89 -5.27 21.85
C PHE A 127 6.19 -5.70 23.28
N TYR A 128 5.17 -6.07 24.09
CA TYR A 128 5.34 -6.55 25.44
C TYR A 128 6.06 -7.89 25.48
N ALA A 129 5.80 -8.78 24.53
CA ALA A 129 6.52 -10.04 24.36
C ALA A 129 8.03 -9.81 24.19
N SER A 130 8.42 -8.83 23.35
CA SER A 130 9.83 -8.48 23.16
C SER A 130 10.50 -8.01 24.44
N VAL A 131 9.81 -7.23 25.28
CA VAL A 131 10.33 -6.78 26.58
C VAL A 131 10.47 -7.95 27.53
N ALA A 132 9.47 -8.83 27.63
CA ALA A 132 9.51 -10.02 28.49
C ALA A 132 10.65 -10.96 28.09
N LYS A 133 10.85 -11.19 26.79
CA LYS A 133 11.94 -12.01 26.26
C LYS A 133 13.31 -11.44 26.62
N ASN A 134 13.52 -10.14 26.44
CA ASN A 134 14.76 -9.47 26.79
C ASN A 134 15.06 -9.51 28.32
N ALA A 135 14.02 -9.63 29.14
CA ALA A 135 14.14 -9.81 30.61
C ALA A 135 14.30 -11.28 31.04
N GLY A 136 14.35 -12.23 30.11
CA GLY A 136 14.49 -13.67 30.40
C GLY A 136 13.19 -14.37 30.77
N PHE A 137 12.03 -13.76 30.58
CA PHE A 137 10.72 -14.34 30.89
C PHE A 137 10.07 -14.99 29.66
N GLU A 138 10.67 -16.07 29.16
CA GLU A 138 10.25 -16.75 27.92
C GLU A 138 8.77 -17.18 27.97
N GLN A 139 8.29 -17.75 29.07
CA GLN A 139 6.88 -18.15 29.20
C GLN A 139 5.93 -16.96 29.10
N ILE A 140 6.28 -15.82 29.71
CA ILE A 140 5.47 -14.59 29.63
C ILE A 140 5.46 -14.06 28.20
N ALA A 141 6.61 -14.06 27.52
CA ALA A 141 6.72 -13.65 26.13
C ALA A 141 5.83 -14.52 25.22
N ASP A 142 5.86 -15.86 25.38
CA ASP A 142 5.02 -16.78 24.60
C ASP A 142 3.53 -16.56 24.85
N LEU A 143 3.12 -16.28 26.08
CA LEU A 143 1.74 -15.98 26.42
C LEU A 143 1.26 -14.69 25.76
N PHE A 144 2.09 -13.64 25.74
CA PHE A 144 1.78 -12.40 24.99
C PHE A 144 1.65 -12.66 23.49
N LEU A 145 2.56 -13.42 22.87
CA LEU A 145 2.49 -13.74 21.45
C LEU A 145 1.25 -14.56 21.10
N LYS A 146 0.90 -15.55 21.92
CA LYS A 146 -0.30 -16.35 21.76
C LYS A 146 -1.56 -15.49 21.84
N THR A 147 -1.62 -14.58 22.82
CA THR A 147 -2.74 -13.66 22.96
C THR A 147 -2.79 -12.70 21.77
N ALA A 148 -1.66 -12.17 21.28
CA ALA A 148 -1.61 -11.32 20.08
C ALA A 148 -2.22 -12.02 18.86
N GLU A 149 -2.02 -13.34 18.68
CA GLU A 149 -2.66 -14.11 17.61
C GLU A 149 -4.18 -14.29 17.81
N ASN A 150 -4.64 -14.38 19.06
CA ASN A 150 -6.08 -14.38 19.35
C ASN A 150 -6.70 -13.02 18.95
N GLU A 151 -6.07 -11.89 19.32
CA GLU A 151 -6.58 -10.55 18.99
C GLU A 151 -6.54 -10.29 17.48
N ARG A 152 -5.53 -10.83 16.76
CA ARG A 152 -5.55 -10.81 15.29
C ARG A 152 -6.78 -11.52 14.72
N SER A 153 -7.18 -12.63 15.33
CA SER A 153 -8.34 -13.40 14.88
C SER A 153 -9.65 -12.66 15.17
N HIS A 154 -9.75 -12.01 16.34
CA HIS A 154 -10.89 -11.15 16.69
C HIS A 154 -11.00 -9.96 15.75
N ALA A 155 -9.91 -9.23 15.51
CA ALA A 155 -9.87 -8.12 14.57
C ALA A 155 -10.35 -8.55 13.17
N GLN A 156 -9.88 -9.71 12.68
CA GLN A 156 -10.32 -10.24 11.38
C GLN A 156 -11.81 -10.54 11.33
N MET A 157 -12.41 -11.03 12.43
CA MET A 157 -13.87 -11.28 12.50
C MET A 157 -14.64 -9.96 12.31
N TRP A 158 -14.28 -8.93 13.07
CA TRP A 158 -14.95 -7.63 12.99
C TRP A 158 -14.75 -6.94 11.64
N PHE A 159 -13.54 -7.04 11.09
CA PHE A 159 -13.24 -6.49 9.77
C PHE A 159 -14.01 -7.17 8.63
N LYS A 160 -14.29 -8.47 8.74
CA LYS A 160 -15.18 -9.19 7.81
C LYS A 160 -16.63 -8.72 7.91
N GLU A 161 -17.15 -8.49 9.12
CA GLU A 161 -18.52 -7.96 9.31
C GLU A 161 -18.66 -6.55 8.71
N LEU A 162 -17.60 -5.77 8.71
CA LEU A 162 -17.51 -4.46 8.06
C LEU A 162 -17.33 -4.53 6.53
N ASN A 163 -17.31 -5.72 5.93
CA ASN A 163 -16.97 -5.95 4.52
C ASN A 163 -15.58 -5.40 4.12
N GLY A 164 -14.65 -5.32 5.08
CA GLY A 164 -13.32 -4.78 4.86
C GLY A 164 -12.37 -5.69 4.05
N ILE A 165 -12.76 -6.96 3.81
CA ILE A 165 -11.96 -7.93 3.06
C ILE A 165 -12.66 -8.26 1.75
N GLY A 166 -12.09 -7.83 0.65
CA GLY A 166 -12.53 -8.13 -0.70
C GLY A 166 -11.64 -9.18 -1.40
N ASP A 167 -11.73 -9.23 -2.72
CA ASP A 167 -10.77 -9.97 -3.54
C ASP A 167 -9.39 -9.26 -3.57
N THR A 168 -8.41 -9.85 -4.24
CA THR A 168 -7.03 -9.33 -4.26
C THR A 168 -6.97 -7.92 -4.87
N ALA A 169 -7.70 -7.65 -5.95
CA ALA A 169 -7.69 -6.34 -6.59
C ALA A 169 -8.35 -5.28 -5.69
N GLN A 170 -9.49 -5.61 -5.09
CA GLN A 170 -10.17 -4.74 -4.12
C GLN A 170 -9.30 -4.44 -2.90
N ASN A 171 -8.63 -5.45 -2.34
CA ASN A 171 -7.74 -5.27 -1.19
C ASN A 171 -6.53 -4.41 -1.53
N LEU A 172 -5.95 -4.56 -2.74
CA LEU A 172 -4.85 -3.71 -3.22
C LEU A 172 -5.31 -2.25 -3.41
N LEU A 173 -6.52 -2.05 -3.94
CA LEU A 173 -7.09 -0.71 -4.07
C LEU A 173 -7.31 -0.07 -2.70
N HIS A 174 -7.96 -0.76 -1.77
CA HIS A 174 -8.20 -0.25 -0.41
C HIS A 174 -6.90 0.07 0.33
N ALA A 175 -5.87 -0.80 0.18
CA ALA A 175 -4.57 -0.53 0.75
C ALA A 175 -3.96 0.75 0.15
N ALA A 176 -3.95 0.90 -1.18
CA ALA A 176 -3.45 2.10 -1.84
C ALA A 176 -4.19 3.37 -1.42
N GLU A 177 -5.52 3.32 -1.27
CA GLU A 177 -6.33 4.45 -0.81
C GLU A 177 -6.05 4.80 0.66
N GLY A 178 -5.83 3.80 1.51
CA GLY A 178 -5.43 4.00 2.90
C GLY A 178 -4.08 4.71 3.02
N GLU A 179 -3.05 4.19 2.34
CA GLU A 179 -1.72 4.80 2.31
C GLU A 179 -1.76 6.22 1.71
N ASN A 180 -2.57 6.44 0.66
CA ASN A 180 -2.76 7.77 0.10
C ASN A 180 -3.29 8.75 1.14
N TYR A 181 -4.34 8.40 1.88
CA TYR A 181 -4.86 9.25 2.96
C TYR A 181 -3.82 9.50 4.05
N GLU A 182 -3.03 8.48 4.40
CA GLU A 182 -2.02 8.62 5.45
C GLU A 182 -0.95 9.65 5.10
N TRP A 183 -0.42 9.64 3.87
CA TRP A 183 0.63 10.58 3.50
C TRP A 183 0.12 11.93 3.03
N THR A 184 -1.08 12.04 2.43
CA THR A 184 -1.61 13.34 1.95
C THR A 184 -2.26 14.16 3.06
N ASP A 185 -2.95 13.53 4.01
CA ASP A 185 -3.81 14.20 4.97
C ASP A 185 -3.39 13.95 6.42
N MET A 186 -3.31 12.71 6.84
CA MET A 186 -3.14 12.33 8.24
C MET A 186 -1.79 12.79 8.80
N TYR A 187 -0.69 12.36 8.23
CA TYR A 187 0.65 12.69 8.72
C TYR A 187 1.02 14.16 8.48
N ASP A 188 0.55 14.77 7.41
CA ASP A 188 0.71 16.22 7.19
C ASP A 188 0.02 17.03 8.30
N GLY A 189 -1.21 16.66 8.65
CA GLY A 189 -1.94 17.27 9.76
C GLY A 189 -1.24 17.07 11.11
N PHE A 190 -0.74 15.84 11.38
CA PHE A 190 -0.02 15.53 12.62
C PHE A 190 1.30 16.30 12.71
N ALA A 191 2.03 16.44 11.62
CA ALA A 191 3.28 17.19 11.59
C ALA A 191 3.04 18.67 11.89
N LYS A 192 2.01 19.30 11.29
CA LYS A 192 1.64 20.69 11.57
C LYS A 192 1.24 20.92 13.03
N THR A 193 0.47 20.00 13.60
CA THR A 193 0.08 20.03 15.01
C THR A 193 1.30 19.93 15.92
N ALA A 194 2.18 18.98 15.67
CA ALA A 194 3.39 18.78 16.45
C ALA A 194 4.32 20.00 16.40
N GLU A 195 4.44 20.69 15.26
CA GLU A 195 5.19 21.93 15.15
C GLU A 195 4.56 23.05 15.98
N ALA A 196 3.23 23.23 15.88
CA ALA A 196 2.52 24.27 16.63
C ALA A 196 2.61 24.06 18.15
N GLU A 197 2.68 22.80 18.61
CA GLU A 197 2.83 22.43 20.01
C GLU A 197 4.30 22.38 20.51
N GLY A 198 5.27 22.70 19.64
CA GLY A 198 6.69 22.79 20.01
C GLY A 198 7.44 21.44 19.99
N PHE A 199 6.97 20.47 19.19
CA PHE A 199 7.61 19.16 18.98
C PHE A 199 8.19 18.98 17.56
N PRO A 200 9.14 19.83 17.13
CA PRO A 200 9.64 19.82 15.74
C PRO A 200 10.31 18.51 15.32
N GLU A 201 10.96 17.80 16.27
CA GLU A 201 11.57 16.49 15.97
C GLU A 201 10.51 15.42 15.66
N LEU A 202 9.36 15.48 16.34
CA LEU A 202 8.24 14.58 16.07
C LEU A 202 7.57 14.92 14.73
N ALA A 203 7.40 16.22 14.46
CA ALA A 203 6.90 16.68 13.17
C ALA A 203 7.75 16.21 12.00
N ALA A 204 9.09 16.28 12.12
CA ALA A 204 10.01 15.72 11.12
C ALA A 204 9.82 14.20 10.93
N ARG A 205 9.63 13.45 12.03
CA ARG A 205 9.35 12.00 11.94
C ARG A 205 8.03 11.69 11.23
N PHE A 206 6.97 12.46 11.50
CA PHE A 206 5.70 12.29 10.78
C PHE A 206 5.87 12.47 9.27
N ARG A 207 6.65 13.48 8.83
CA ARG A 207 6.93 13.69 7.41
C ARG A 207 7.75 12.55 6.79
N LEU A 208 8.73 12.01 7.53
CA LEU A 208 9.50 10.85 7.06
C LEU A 208 8.63 9.61 6.89
N VAL A 209 7.71 9.36 7.84
CA VAL A 209 6.76 8.26 7.73
C VAL A 209 5.81 8.51 6.55
N ALA A 210 5.28 9.72 6.37
CA ALA A 210 4.46 10.07 5.21
C ALA A 210 5.15 9.72 3.88
N ALA A 211 6.46 9.97 3.76
CA ALA A 211 7.22 9.60 2.57
C ALA A 211 7.30 8.08 2.37
N VAL A 212 7.35 7.29 3.45
CA VAL A 212 7.28 5.82 3.37
C VAL A 212 5.90 5.36 2.89
N GLU A 213 4.80 5.93 3.42
CA GLU A 213 3.43 5.54 3.04
C GLU A 213 3.14 5.89 1.57
N LYS A 214 3.73 6.96 1.04
CA LYS A 214 3.70 7.24 -0.40
C LYS A 214 4.30 6.09 -1.23
N HIS A 215 5.43 5.53 -0.83
CA HIS A 215 6.03 4.37 -1.51
C HIS A 215 5.18 3.10 -1.37
N HIS A 216 4.49 2.93 -0.24
CA HIS A 216 3.54 1.83 -0.08
C HIS A 216 2.37 1.98 -1.06
N GLU A 217 1.78 3.17 -1.18
CA GLU A 217 0.74 3.45 -2.17
C GLU A 217 1.20 3.13 -3.59
N GLU A 218 2.35 3.67 -4.01
CA GLU A 218 2.92 3.43 -5.34
C GLU A 218 3.09 1.92 -5.62
N ARG A 219 3.57 1.17 -4.63
CA ARG A 219 3.72 -0.29 -4.70
C ARG A 219 2.37 -0.98 -4.87
N TYR A 220 1.36 -0.66 -4.06
CA TYR A 220 0.05 -1.27 -4.16
C TYR A 220 -0.65 -0.94 -5.47
N ARG A 221 -0.53 0.28 -5.99
CA ARG A 221 -1.06 0.65 -7.31
C ARG A 221 -0.36 -0.11 -8.45
N ALA A 222 0.96 -0.29 -8.37
CA ALA A 222 1.69 -1.08 -9.35
C ALA A 222 1.27 -2.56 -9.34
N LEU A 223 1.06 -3.14 -8.14
CA LEU A 223 0.57 -4.51 -7.98
C LEU A 223 -0.88 -4.65 -8.47
N LEU A 224 -1.74 -3.69 -8.17
CA LEU A 224 -3.12 -3.65 -8.68
C LEU A 224 -3.14 -3.65 -10.20
N LYS A 225 -2.34 -2.78 -10.83
CA LYS A 225 -2.20 -2.75 -12.29
C LYS A 225 -1.75 -4.12 -12.84
N ASN A 226 -0.78 -4.79 -12.22
CA ASN A 226 -0.36 -6.13 -12.64
C ASN A 226 -1.50 -7.15 -12.57
N VAL A 227 -2.35 -7.10 -11.53
CA VAL A 227 -3.52 -7.98 -11.40
C VAL A 227 -4.55 -7.69 -12.48
N GLU A 228 -4.91 -6.40 -12.67
CA GLU A 228 -5.91 -5.96 -13.65
C GLU A 228 -5.51 -6.26 -15.10
N MET A 229 -4.20 -6.15 -15.42
CA MET A 229 -3.65 -6.42 -16.75
C MET A 229 -3.26 -7.88 -16.97
N ALA A 230 -3.48 -8.77 -16.00
CA ALA A 230 -2.99 -10.15 -16.00
C ALA A 230 -1.47 -10.27 -16.20
N GLU A 231 -0.73 -9.29 -15.67
CA GLU A 231 0.74 -9.20 -15.81
C GLU A 231 1.51 -9.72 -14.59
N VAL A 232 0.85 -10.35 -13.63
CA VAL A 232 1.54 -10.90 -12.44
C VAL A 232 2.58 -11.93 -12.83
N PHE A 233 2.22 -12.85 -13.73
CA PHE A 233 3.09 -13.94 -14.20
C PHE A 233 3.47 -13.82 -15.67
N SER A 234 3.18 -12.68 -16.30
CA SER A 234 3.52 -12.36 -17.68
C SER A 234 3.91 -10.90 -17.80
N LYS A 235 4.89 -10.60 -18.66
CA LYS A 235 5.36 -9.23 -18.93
C LYS A 235 5.50 -9.01 -20.42
N SER A 236 5.44 -7.75 -20.84
CA SER A 236 5.69 -7.35 -22.23
C SER A 236 7.16 -7.56 -22.66
N GLU A 237 8.07 -7.66 -21.70
CA GLU A 237 9.49 -7.85 -21.90
C GLU A 237 9.98 -9.15 -21.27
N VAL A 238 11.12 -9.64 -21.75
CA VAL A 238 11.82 -10.78 -21.14
C VAL A 238 12.26 -10.42 -19.73
N LYS A 239 11.90 -11.26 -18.77
CA LYS A 239 12.28 -11.15 -17.35
C LYS A 239 12.97 -12.42 -16.89
N VAL A 240 13.71 -12.32 -15.81
CA VAL A 240 14.24 -13.45 -15.07
C VAL A 240 13.22 -13.80 -13.98
N TRP A 241 12.71 -15.02 -14.00
CA TRP A 241 11.73 -15.54 -13.05
C TRP A 241 12.39 -16.51 -12.09
N GLU A 242 12.10 -16.38 -10.82
CA GLU A 242 12.61 -17.29 -9.78
C GLU A 242 11.48 -18.02 -9.09
N CYS A 243 11.66 -19.32 -8.90
CA CYS A 243 10.74 -20.13 -8.10
C CYS A 243 11.02 -19.91 -6.61
N ARG A 244 10.11 -19.29 -5.88
CA ARG A 244 10.21 -19.00 -4.44
C ARG A 244 10.37 -20.24 -3.55
N ASN A 245 10.03 -21.45 -4.07
CA ASN A 245 10.19 -22.68 -3.30
C ASN A 245 11.60 -23.27 -3.41
N CYS A 246 12.23 -23.24 -4.59
CA CYS A 246 13.50 -23.96 -4.80
C CYS A 246 14.61 -23.13 -5.46
N GLY A 247 14.37 -21.85 -5.78
CA GLY A 247 15.36 -20.97 -6.41
C GLY A 247 15.61 -21.26 -7.91
N HIS A 248 14.80 -22.09 -8.56
CA HIS A 248 14.97 -22.38 -10.00
C HIS A 248 14.70 -21.13 -10.83
N ILE A 249 15.67 -20.79 -11.70
CA ILE A 249 15.65 -19.60 -12.55
C ILE A 249 15.17 -19.96 -13.96
N VAL A 250 14.25 -19.14 -14.49
CA VAL A 250 13.75 -19.24 -15.87
C VAL A 250 13.77 -17.85 -16.51
N VAL A 251 14.19 -17.75 -17.77
CA VAL A 251 14.22 -16.51 -18.54
C VAL A 251 13.12 -16.55 -19.60
N GLY A 252 12.25 -15.54 -19.62
CA GLY A 252 11.15 -15.47 -20.58
C GLY A 252 10.20 -14.31 -20.30
N THR A 253 9.23 -14.12 -21.18
CA THR A 253 8.16 -13.11 -21.00
C THR A 253 7.12 -13.54 -19.97
N SER A 254 7.06 -14.84 -19.62
CA SER A 254 6.14 -15.39 -18.64
C SER A 254 6.80 -16.41 -17.73
N ALA A 255 6.31 -16.50 -16.50
CA ALA A 255 6.63 -17.60 -15.60
C ALA A 255 6.01 -18.91 -16.13
N PRO A 256 6.68 -20.07 -16.01
CA PRO A 256 6.12 -21.34 -16.42
C PRO A 256 4.93 -21.74 -15.54
N GLU A 257 3.96 -22.48 -16.09
CA GLU A 257 2.80 -22.98 -15.34
C GLU A 257 3.21 -23.88 -14.16
N THR A 258 4.33 -24.59 -14.31
CA THR A 258 4.87 -25.50 -13.29
C THR A 258 6.40 -25.40 -13.28
N CYS A 259 6.98 -25.36 -12.11
CA CYS A 259 8.42 -25.36 -11.93
C CYS A 259 9.01 -26.72 -12.34
N ALA A 260 9.90 -26.72 -13.34
CA ALA A 260 10.54 -27.94 -13.84
C ALA A 260 11.42 -28.66 -12.80
N ALA A 261 11.94 -27.93 -11.82
CA ALA A 261 12.82 -28.50 -10.79
C ALA A 261 12.05 -29.12 -9.61
N CYS A 262 10.96 -28.50 -9.15
CA CYS A 262 10.29 -28.93 -7.90
C CYS A 262 8.78 -29.20 -8.03
N GLY A 263 8.18 -28.99 -9.22
CA GLY A 263 6.76 -29.27 -9.48
C GLY A 263 5.78 -28.24 -8.87
N TYR A 264 6.26 -27.16 -8.26
CA TYR A 264 5.39 -26.13 -7.70
C TYR A 264 4.72 -25.30 -8.81
N PRO A 265 3.48 -24.82 -8.61
CA PRO A 265 2.72 -24.10 -9.63
C PRO A 265 3.28 -22.71 -9.90
N GLN A 266 2.84 -22.08 -11.00
CA GLN A 266 3.20 -20.73 -11.45
C GLN A 266 3.09 -19.67 -10.34
N SER A 267 2.15 -19.83 -9.41
CA SER A 267 1.94 -18.91 -8.27
C SER A 267 3.15 -18.79 -7.33
N PHE A 268 4.13 -19.69 -7.46
CA PHE A 268 5.38 -19.64 -6.71
C PHE A 268 6.50 -18.90 -7.44
N PHE A 269 6.27 -18.40 -8.65
CA PHE A 269 7.27 -17.60 -9.35
C PHE A 269 7.12 -16.11 -9.04
N GLU A 270 8.26 -15.45 -8.97
CA GLU A 270 8.38 -14.00 -8.89
C GLU A 270 9.47 -13.51 -9.84
N ILE A 271 9.52 -12.21 -10.12
CA ILE A 271 10.64 -11.61 -10.85
C ILE A 271 11.85 -11.65 -9.92
N HIS A 272 12.95 -12.27 -10.40
CA HIS A 272 14.20 -12.33 -9.67
C HIS A 272 14.74 -10.93 -9.40
N ALA A 273 15.14 -10.67 -8.16
CA ALA A 273 15.74 -9.42 -7.73
C ALA A 273 17.12 -9.69 -7.12
N GLU A 274 18.16 -9.09 -7.70
CA GLU A 274 19.49 -9.07 -7.10
C GLU A 274 19.56 -7.85 -6.14
N ASN A 275 19.60 -8.13 -4.84
CA ASN A 275 19.62 -7.12 -3.78
C ASN A 275 20.75 -7.33 -2.77
N TYR A 276 21.86 -7.92 -3.20
CA TYR A 276 23.06 -8.24 -2.43
C TYR A 276 24.34 -7.70 -3.09
#